data_edae95f148e5df7b2738d1c95613211e
#
_entry.id   edae95f148e5df7b2738d1c95613211e
#
_cell.length_a   1.000
_cell.length_b   1.000
_cell.length_c   1.000
_cell.angle_alpha   90.00
_cell.angle_beta   90.00
_cell.angle_gamma   90.00
#
_symmetry.space_group_name_H-M   'P 1'
#
loop_
_entity.id
_entity.type
_entity.pdbx_description
1 polymer ?
#
loop_
_entity_poly.entity_id
_entity_poly.type
_entity_poly.pdbx_seq_one_letter_code
_entity_poly.pdbx_strand_id
1 'polypeptide(L)'
;GENMSSLPGITRQDEEKRLQHTLEIAQRKVDANRQSVQALAEELHAMQEEFDENDKEAQALWHNADARFKFVNQDLRRAEQARKKPYFGRIDFRDKKLKKNEVYYIGRSVIADNPAEPEVIDWRAPIASVYYDAALGDVSYSVKGEGKYDITLSRKRTYEIENDELKDFYDSDVVANDELLTKYLARNKKAVLGEIIATIQQEQNEVIRKKPQHNMIVQGAAGSGKTTVAMHRISYILYNYEQEFAPEDFYIVGSNQVLLNYITGVLPELNVYGVSQMTMEQLFVRLLYEDWDKSWQIKPVVKGVTPAVKGTLVWFKELENFCLRYEYRAIPREDVVIEKTGKVLLDRATIARLLKETKDLSRADKISRLTDYLMARLENELSGKYYSYTQPEKQKLKHYYETYFGKREWKGSVAELYEQFLKEEQEKDFTVEVPEGGYDVYDLASMAYLYKRIKEDTVIREAGHVVIDEAQDFGMMAYASLKYCLSKCTYTIMGDVAQNISDRYGLNDWMELRKLMLPGEFDYFGILQKSYRNTAEISEFATDILYHGSFPVY
;
A
#
# COMPACT_ATOMS: atom_id res chain seq x y z
N GLY A 1 -48.83 8.37 4.19
CA GLY A 1 -48.70 8.75 2.83
C GLY A 1 -48.31 10.21 2.67
N GLU A 2 -47.10 10.60 3.07
CA GLU A 2 -46.57 11.91 2.67
C GLU A 2 -46.14 11.85 1.22
N ASN A 3 -46.63 12.80 0.46
CA ASN A 3 -46.46 12.93 -0.98
C ASN A 3 -44.97 12.85 -1.41
N MET A 4 -44.56 11.75 -2.01
CA MET A 4 -43.26 11.61 -2.69
C MET A 4 -43.12 12.57 -3.88
N SER A 5 -44.20 13.29 -4.26
CA SER A 5 -44.19 14.27 -5.35
C SER A 5 -43.53 15.61 -5.03
N SER A 6 -43.04 15.81 -3.81
CA SER A 6 -42.43 17.07 -3.37
C SER A 6 -40.89 17.06 -3.29
N LEU A 7 -40.22 15.94 -3.63
CA LEU A 7 -38.76 15.88 -3.63
C LEU A 7 -38.22 16.53 -4.93
N PRO A 8 -37.25 17.47 -4.84
CA PRO A 8 -36.69 18.11 -6.00
C PRO A 8 -35.91 17.13 -6.89
N GLY A 9 -35.93 17.34 -8.19
CA GLY A 9 -35.12 16.57 -9.13
C GLY A 9 -35.65 15.18 -9.49
N ILE A 10 -36.96 14.98 -9.56
CA ILE A 10 -37.57 13.69 -9.92
C ILE A 10 -37.66 13.50 -11.43
N THR A 11 -37.96 14.56 -12.20
CA THR A 11 -38.15 14.49 -13.66
C THR A 11 -36.83 14.68 -14.41
N ARG A 12 -36.80 14.23 -15.68
CA ARG A 12 -35.68 14.49 -16.58
C ARG A 12 -35.36 15.98 -16.71
N GLN A 13 -36.37 16.80 -16.79
CA GLN A 13 -36.20 18.26 -16.90
C GLN A 13 -35.54 18.83 -15.62
N ASP A 14 -35.95 18.37 -14.45
CA ASP A 14 -35.32 18.78 -13.19
C ASP A 14 -33.86 18.33 -13.12
N GLU A 15 -33.56 17.14 -13.58
CA GLU A 15 -32.19 16.59 -13.61
C GLU A 15 -31.29 17.35 -14.60
N GLU A 16 -31.81 17.75 -15.76
CA GLU A 16 -31.10 18.58 -16.73
C GLU A 16 -30.76 19.97 -16.16
N LYS A 17 -31.72 20.60 -15.46
CA LYS A 17 -31.49 21.87 -14.75
C LYS A 17 -30.43 21.72 -13.64
N ARG A 18 -30.51 20.66 -12.91
CA ARG A 18 -29.52 20.35 -11.84
C ARG A 18 -28.12 20.19 -12.44
N LEU A 19 -28.00 19.48 -13.55
CA LEU A 19 -26.73 19.30 -14.25
C LEU A 19 -26.15 20.65 -14.70
N GLN A 20 -26.95 21.52 -15.29
CA GLN A 20 -26.50 22.84 -15.72
C GLN A 20 -25.99 23.68 -14.54
N HIS A 21 -26.72 23.69 -13.44
CA HIS A 21 -26.32 24.38 -12.23
C HIS A 21 -24.97 23.84 -11.68
N THR A 22 -24.81 22.52 -11.62
CA THR A 22 -23.58 21.88 -11.16
C THR A 22 -22.42 22.19 -12.09
N LEU A 23 -22.63 22.17 -13.41
CA LEU A 23 -21.60 22.49 -14.40
C LEU A 23 -21.13 23.96 -14.30
N GLU A 24 -22.03 24.90 -14.00
CA GLU A 24 -21.66 26.30 -13.77
C GLU A 24 -20.71 26.44 -12.56
N ILE A 25 -21.01 25.75 -11.46
CA ILE A 25 -20.16 25.74 -10.27
C ILE A 25 -18.81 25.11 -10.58
N ALA A 26 -18.82 23.96 -11.24
CA ALA A 26 -17.59 23.26 -11.65
C ALA A 26 -16.72 24.11 -12.58
N GLN A 27 -17.33 24.84 -13.52
CA GLN A 27 -16.59 25.71 -14.42
C GLN A 27 -15.94 26.89 -13.70
N ARG A 28 -16.63 27.49 -12.74
CA ARG A 28 -16.03 28.57 -11.92
C ARG A 28 -14.80 28.09 -11.17
N LYS A 29 -14.82 26.87 -10.65
CA LYS A 29 -13.68 26.27 -9.97
C LYS A 29 -12.52 25.99 -10.93
N VAL A 30 -12.81 25.50 -12.12
CA VAL A 30 -11.79 25.31 -13.18
C VAL A 30 -11.13 26.64 -13.54
N ASP A 31 -11.91 27.68 -13.73
CA ASP A 31 -11.40 29.02 -14.10
C ASP A 31 -10.52 29.59 -12.98
N ALA A 32 -10.95 29.48 -11.72
CA ALA A 32 -10.17 29.92 -10.55
C ALA A 32 -8.83 29.17 -10.43
N ASN A 33 -8.85 27.85 -10.64
CA ASN A 33 -7.64 27.04 -10.60
C ASN A 33 -6.68 27.35 -11.76
N ARG A 34 -7.20 27.62 -12.97
CA ARG A 34 -6.37 28.06 -14.10
C ARG A 34 -5.66 29.36 -13.82
N GLN A 35 -6.35 30.34 -13.22
CA GLN A 35 -5.72 31.59 -12.80
C GLN A 35 -4.62 31.38 -11.78
N SER A 36 -4.84 30.50 -10.79
CA SER A 36 -3.84 30.17 -9.78
C SER A 36 -2.62 29.49 -10.37
N VAL A 37 -2.82 28.55 -11.29
CA VAL A 37 -1.72 27.87 -12.01
C VAL A 37 -0.91 28.86 -12.82
N GLN A 38 -1.57 29.77 -13.55
CA GLN A 38 -0.89 30.79 -14.33
C GLN A 38 -0.05 31.73 -13.46
N ALA A 39 -0.61 32.22 -12.34
CA ALA A 39 0.09 33.10 -11.42
C ALA A 39 1.34 32.41 -10.82
N LEU A 40 1.23 31.15 -10.41
CA LEU A 40 2.36 30.39 -9.87
C LEU A 40 3.41 30.06 -10.93
N ALA A 41 2.99 29.80 -12.17
CA ALA A 41 3.93 29.58 -13.27
C ALA A 41 4.76 30.84 -13.56
N GLU A 42 4.14 32.02 -13.54
CA GLU A 42 4.83 33.30 -13.70
C GLU A 42 5.80 33.56 -12.53
N GLU A 43 5.40 33.27 -11.31
CA GLU A 43 6.26 33.39 -10.11
C GLU A 43 7.48 32.46 -10.21
N LEU A 44 7.29 31.19 -10.61
CA LEU A 44 8.39 30.25 -10.82
C LEU A 44 9.35 30.70 -11.93
N HIS A 45 8.83 31.25 -13.02
CA HIS A 45 9.65 31.76 -14.11
C HIS A 45 10.54 32.92 -13.64
N ALA A 46 9.96 33.86 -12.87
CA ALA A 46 10.70 34.97 -12.30
C ALA A 46 11.79 34.49 -11.32
N MET A 47 11.48 33.51 -10.47
CA MET A 47 12.46 32.90 -9.56
C MET A 47 13.59 32.18 -10.30
N GLN A 48 13.29 31.55 -11.43
CA GLN A 48 14.28 30.82 -12.23
C GLN A 48 15.27 31.77 -12.91
N GLU A 49 14.84 32.95 -13.32
CA GLU A 49 15.71 33.98 -13.89
C GLU A 49 16.69 34.56 -12.87
N GLU A 50 16.34 34.59 -11.59
CA GLU A 50 17.14 35.10 -10.47
C GLU A 50 17.86 33.99 -9.67
N PHE A 51 17.79 32.74 -10.13
CA PHE A 51 18.30 31.59 -9.39
C PHE A 51 19.83 31.57 -9.29
N ASP A 52 20.34 31.53 -8.08
CA ASP A 52 21.75 31.31 -7.73
C ASP A 52 21.90 29.93 -7.07
N GLU A 53 22.65 29.01 -7.71
CA GLU A 53 22.89 27.66 -7.20
C GLU A 53 23.61 27.65 -5.84
N ASN A 54 24.27 28.73 -5.46
CA ASN A 54 25.00 28.85 -4.21
C ASN A 54 24.17 29.43 -3.05
N ASP A 55 22.97 29.92 -3.32
CA ASP A 55 22.08 30.49 -2.33
C ASP A 55 21.05 29.45 -1.85
N LYS A 56 21.27 28.91 -0.65
CA LYS A 56 20.39 27.90 -0.04
C LYS A 56 18.98 28.41 0.25
N GLU A 57 18.84 29.70 0.56
CA GLU A 57 17.54 30.31 0.82
C GLU A 57 16.73 30.45 -0.47
N ALA A 58 17.36 30.87 -1.56
CA ALA A 58 16.74 30.92 -2.89
C ALA A 58 16.33 29.53 -3.37
N GLN A 59 17.14 28.51 -3.14
CA GLN A 59 16.79 27.11 -3.45
C GLN A 59 15.56 26.63 -2.67
N ALA A 60 15.50 26.91 -1.36
CA ALA A 60 14.35 26.53 -0.51
C ALA A 60 13.07 27.22 -0.98
N LEU A 61 13.12 28.51 -1.31
CA LEU A 61 11.98 29.26 -1.83
C LEU A 61 11.49 28.70 -3.17
N TRP A 62 12.42 28.36 -4.06
CA TRP A 62 12.07 27.75 -5.35
C TRP A 62 11.42 26.38 -5.20
N HIS A 63 11.95 25.51 -4.33
CA HIS A 63 11.36 24.20 -4.05
C HIS A 63 9.95 24.30 -3.46
N ASN A 64 9.72 25.27 -2.57
CA ASN A 64 8.39 25.51 -1.99
C ASN A 64 7.40 26.00 -3.06
N ALA A 65 7.83 26.90 -3.93
CA ALA A 65 7.00 27.41 -5.03
C ALA A 65 6.69 26.31 -6.06
N ASP A 66 7.67 25.46 -6.40
CA ASP A 66 7.48 24.33 -7.30
C ASP A 66 6.50 23.29 -6.73
N ALA A 67 6.60 23.00 -5.43
CA ALA A 67 5.66 22.11 -4.75
C ALA A 67 4.23 22.66 -4.78
N ARG A 68 4.04 23.96 -4.52
CA ARG A 68 2.72 24.61 -4.63
C ARG A 68 2.19 24.59 -6.05
N PHE A 69 3.04 24.84 -7.04
CA PHE A 69 2.65 24.77 -8.46
C PHE A 69 2.15 23.38 -8.85
N LYS A 70 2.86 22.33 -8.47
CA LYS A 70 2.46 20.93 -8.70
C LYS A 70 1.12 20.62 -8.05
N PHE A 71 0.93 21.05 -6.80
CA PHE A 71 -0.31 20.84 -6.07
C PHE A 71 -1.50 21.54 -6.75
N VAL A 72 -1.38 22.81 -7.09
CA VAL A 72 -2.45 23.59 -7.75
C VAL A 72 -2.73 23.05 -9.16
N ASN A 73 -1.71 22.59 -9.87
CA ASN A 73 -1.88 21.97 -11.18
C ASN A 73 -2.63 20.64 -11.09
N GLN A 74 -2.41 19.85 -10.05
CA GLN A 74 -3.20 18.65 -9.76
C GLN A 74 -4.66 19.01 -9.44
N ASP A 75 -4.90 20.05 -8.65
CA ASP A 75 -6.25 20.55 -8.36
C ASP A 75 -6.98 21.01 -9.63
N LEU A 76 -6.28 21.67 -10.54
CA LEU A 76 -6.83 22.05 -11.84
C LEU A 76 -7.27 20.81 -12.64
N ARG A 77 -6.44 19.79 -12.71
CA ARG A 77 -6.77 18.53 -13.40
C ARG A 77 -7.98 17.84 -12.78
N ARG A 78 -8.06 17.80 -11.46
CA ARG A 78 -9.24 17.26 -10.74
C ARG A 78 -10.50 18.04 -11.07
N ALA A 79 -10.42 19.38 -11.07
CA ALA A 79 -11.54 20.25 -11.39
C ALA A 79 -12.00 20.06 -12.85
N GLU A 80 -11.09 19.93 -13.79
CA GLU A 80 -11.40 19.67 -15.21
C GLU A 80 -12.07 18.31 -15.41
N GLN A 81 -11.60 17.26 -14.71
CA GLN A 81 -12.21 15.93 -14.73
C GLN A 81 -13.60 15.95 -14.10
N ALA A 82 -13.76 16.61 -12.97
CA ALA A 82 -15.04 16.76 -12.30
C ALA A 82 -16.05 17.52 -13.17
N ARG A 83 -15.58 18.50 -13.93
CA ARG A 83 -16.44 19.24 -14.85
C ARG A 83 -16.94 18.39 -16.02
N LYS A 84 -16.13 17.48 -16.54
CA LYS A 84 -16.53 16.61 -17.66
C LYS A 84 -17.65 15.65 -17.29
N LYS A 85 -17.56 15.05 -16.09
CA LYS A 85 -18.53 14.10 -15.54
C LYS A 85 -18.74 14.43 -14.06
N PRO A 86 -19.59 15.41 -13.74
CA PRO A 86 -19.67 15.94 -12.39
C PRO A 86 -20.22 14.94 -11.37
N TYR A 87 -21.12 14.06 -11.77
CA TYR A 87 -21.65 13.01 -10.89
C TYR A 87 -22.17 11.82 -11.70
N PHE A 88 -22.28 10.69 -11.05
CA PHE A 88 -22.80 9.46 -11.63
C PHE A 88 -23.93 8.84 -10.81
N GLY A 89 -24.13 9.29 -9.58
CA GLY A 89 -25.12 8.71 -8.68
C GLY A 89 -25.85 9.75 -7.86
N ARG A 90 -26.98 9.34 -7.32
CA ARG A 90 -27.80 10.12 -6.40
C ARG A 90 -28.43 9.19 -5.38
N ILE A 91 -28.48 9.63 -4.13
CA ILE A 91 -29.24 9.01 -3.05
C ILE A 91 -30.22 10.01 -2.47
N ASP A 92 -31.44 9.57 -2.27
CA ASP A 92 -32.47 10.30 -1.52
C ASP A 92 -32.71 9.54 -0.22
N PHE A 93 -32.61 10.23 0.90
CA PHE A 93 -32.74 9.59 2.20
C PHE A 93 -33.32 10.52 3.25
N ARG A 94 -33.82 9.94 4.34
CA ARG A 94 -34.24 10.65 5.54
C ARG A 94 -33.28 10.31 6.67
N ASP A 95 -32.69 11.34 7.24
CA ASP A 95 -31.91 11.20 8.48
C ASP A 95 -32.87 10.97 9.65
N LYS A 96 -32.76 9.83 10.35
CA LYS A 96 -33.66 9.48 11.45
C LYS A 96 -33.48 10.36 12.67
N LYS A 97 -32.29 10.87 12.91
CA LYS A 97 -31.97 11.72 14.05
C LYS A 97 -32.46 13.16 13.84
N LEU A 98 -32.15 13.72 12.66
CA LEU A 98 -32.52 15.08 12.31
C LEU A 98 -33.93 15.19 11.74
N LYS A 99 -34.57 14.05 11.41
CA LYS A 99 -35.89 13.97 10.77
C LYS A 99 -36.02 14.82 9.51
N LYS A 100 -34.95 14.92 8.72
CA LYS A 100 -34.84 15.73 7.53
C LYS A 100 -34.63 14.86 6.30
N ASN A 101 -35.36 15.18 5.22
CA ASN A 101 -35.15 14.56 3.92
C ASN A 101 -33.98 15.25 3.21
N GLU A 102 -33.08 14.46 2.66
CA GLU A 102 -31.89 14.95 1.97
C GLU A 102 -31.67 14.23 0.65
N VAL A 103 -31.03 14.94 -0.27
CA VAL A 103 -30.62 14.45 -1.59
C VAL A 103 -29.14 14.71 -1.76
N TYR A 104 -28.36 13.68 -2.02
CA TYR A 104 -26.94 13.81 -2.32
C TYR A 104 -26.63 13.25 -3.68
N TYR A 105 -25.94 14.06 -4.49
CA TYR A 105 -25.33 13.62 -5.73
C TYR A 105 -23.91 13.12 -5.46
N ILE A 106 -23.51 12.06 -6.12
CA ILE A 106 -22.25 11.36 -5.87
C ILE A 106 -21.42 11.40 -7.15
N GLY A 107 -20.20 11.86 -7.02
CA GLY A 107 -19.28 11.96 -8.13
C GLY A 107 -17.86 11.54 -7.76
N ARG A 108 -16.98 11.75 -8.69
CA ARG A 108 -15.56 11.44 -8.56
C ARG A 108 -14.86 12.31 -7.50
N SER A 109 -15.30 13.55 -7.37
CA SER A 109 -14.78 14.52 -6.41
C SER A 109 -15.89 15.45 -5.93
N VAL A 110 -15.63 16.15 -4.83
CA VAL A 110 -16.54 17.16 -4.29
C VAL A 110 -16.65 18.33 -5.26
N ILE A 111 -17.89 18.78 -5.51
CA ILE A 111 -18.20 20.04 -6.19
C ILE A 111 -19.03 20.87 -5.24
N ALA A 112 -18.54 22.04 -4.85
CA ALA A 112 -19.21 22.90 -3.87
C ALA A 112 -18.88 24.36 -4.08
N ASP A 113 -19.90 25.22 -4.02
CA ASP A 113 -19.74 26.67 -3.80
C ASP A 113 -19.51 26.93 -2.30
N ASN A 114 -20.36 26.29 -1.50
CA ASN A 114 -20.27 26.33 -0.04
C ASN A 114 -19.85 24.95 0.47
N PRO A 115 -18.68 24.82 1.16
CA PRO A 115 -18.22 23.54 1.69
C PRO A 115 -19.20 22.85 2.64
N ALA A 116 -20.07 23.59 3.30
CA ALA A 116 -21.08 23.03 4.20
C ALA A 116 -22.29 22.41 3.46
N GLU A 117 -22.52 22.82 2.20
CA GLU A 117 -23.62 22.34 1.36
C GLU A 117 -23.10 21.96 -0.03
N PRO A 118 -22.40 20.82 -0.16
CA PRO A 118 -21.83 20.41 -1.44
C PRO A 118 -22.91 20.06 -2.46
N GLU A 119 -22.69 20.47 -3.71
CA GLU A 119 -23.53 20.08 -4.84
C GLU A 119 -23.34 18.60 -5.20
N VAL A 120 -22.11 18.12 -5.08
CA VAL A 120 -21.71 16.74 -5.33
C VAL A 120 -20.78 16.29 -4.22
N ILE A 121 -21.07 15.15 -3.61
CA ILE A 121 -20.18 14.51 -2.64
C ILE A 121 -19.24 13.52 -3.34
N ASP A 122 -18.11 13.30 -2.74
CA ASP A 122 -17.12 12.33 -3.22
C ASP A 122 -17.62 10.89 -2.98
N TRP A 123 -17.44 10.02 -3.97
CA TRP A 123 -17.83 8.61 -3.87
C TRP A 123 -17.15 7.87 -2.70
N ARG A 124 -16.00 8.36 -2.27
CA ARG A 124 -15.22 7.80 -1.15
C ARG A 124 -15.75 8.21 0.22
N ALA A 125 -16.64 9.21 0.28
CA ALA A 125 -17.26 9.62 1.53
C ALA A 125 -18.04 8.47 2.19
N PRO A 126 -18.04 8.36 3.52
CA PRO A 126 -18.70 7.26 4.22
C PRO A 126 -20.17 7.04 3.83
N ILE A 127 -20.95 8.10 3.70
CA ILE A 127 -22.35 7.99 3.30
C ILE A 127 -22.53 7.44 1.88
N ALA A 128 -21.60 7.68 0.98
CA ALA A 128 -21.66 7.15 -0.39
C ALA A 128 -21.63 5.61 -0.44
N SER A 129 -21.19 4.96 0.62
CA SER A 129 -21.25 3.51 0.77
C SER A 129 -22.65 2.94 0.56
N VAL A 130 -23.70 3.64 0.99
CA VAL A 130 -25.08 3.16 0.84
C VAL A 130 -25.53 3.10 -0.61
N TYR A 131 -24.94 3.94 -1.49
CA TYR A 131 -25.18 3.86 -2.93
C TYR A 131 -24.74 2.50 -3.51
N TYR A 132 -23.66 1.95 -3.03
CA TYR A 132 -23.10 0.69 -3.53
C TYR A 132 -23.70 -0.54 -2.86
N ASP A 133 -23.93 -0.50 -1.53
CA ASP A 133 -24.16 -1.68 -0.72
C ASP A 133 -25.62 -1.87 -0.31
N ALA A 134 -26.36 -0.78 -0.14
CA ALA A 134 -27.64 -0.84 0.52
C ALA A 134 -28.80 -1.05 -0.44
N ALA A 135 -29.78 -1.84 -0.02
CA ALA A 135 -31.12 -1.83 -0.57
C ALA A 135 -31.92 -0.63 -0.03
N LEU A 136 -33.01 -0.25 -0.71
CA LEU A 136 -33.93 0.76 -0.19
C LEU A 136 -34.48 0.34 1.17
N GLY A 137 -34.70 1.31 2.03
CA GLY A 137 -35.22 1.11 3.40
C GLY A 137 -34.25 1.57 4.47
N ASP A 138 -34.38 0.98 5.64
CA ASP A 138 -33.54 1.34 6.79
C ASP A 138 -32.14 0.79 6.63
N VAL A 139 -31.17 1.69 6.64
CA VAL A 139 -29.74 1.38 6.50
C VAL A 139 -28.92 2.26 7.43
N SER A 140 -27.66 1.87 7.64
CA SER A 140 -26.73 2.65 8.44
C SER A 140 -25.35 2.69 7.78
N TYR A 141 -24.61 3.73 8.09
CA TYR A 141 -23.21 3.87 7.72
C TYR A 141 -22.40 4.43 8.90
N SER A 142 -21.10 4.19 8.91
CA SER A 142 -20.22 4.61 9.99
C SER A 142 -19.25 5.68 9.50
N VAL A 143 -19.03 6.68 10.34
CA VAL A 143 -18.04 7.74 10.12
C VAL A 143 -16.97 7.62 11.20
N LYS A 144 -15.70 7.59 10.79
CA LYS A 144 -14.55 7.49 11.69
C LYS A 144 -14.57 8.65 12.70
N GLY A 145 -14.55 8.32 13.98
CA GLY A 145 -14.55 9.32 15.07
C GLY A 145 -15.92 9.90 15.43
N GLU A 146 -16.95 9.69 14.61
CA GLU A 146 -18.29 10.22 14.86
C GLU A 146 -19.32 9.14 15.23
N GLY A 147 -19.06 7.89 14.84
CA GLY A 147 -19.93 6.76 15.11
C GLY A 147 -20.85 6.38 13.95
N LYS A 148 -21.99 5.79 14.29
CA LYS A 148 -22.95 5.22 13.35
C LYS A 148 -24.11 6.17 13.09
N TYR A 149 -24.49 6.31 11.81
CA TYR A 149 -25.64 7.08 11.37
C TYR A 149 -26.70 6.16 10.79
N ASP A 150 -27.95 6.34 11.24
CA ASP A 150 -29.10 5.60 10.76
C ASP A 150 -29.94 6.47 9.83
N ILE A 151 -30.24 5.96 8.65
CA ILE A 151 -31.03 6.64 7.62
C ILE A 151 -32.09 5.71 7.04
N THR A 152 -33.09 6.30 6.39
CA THR A 152 -34.04 5.57 5.54
C THR A 152 -33.80 5.99 4.10
N LEU A 153 -33.26 5.06 3.30
CA LEU A 153 -32.94 5.29 1.90
C LEU A 153 -34.18 5.08 1.03
N SER A 154 -34.60 6.11 0.31
CA SER A 154 -35.81 6.09 -0.51
C SER A 154 -35.55 5.99 -2.00
N ARG A 155 -34.37 6.36 -2.45
CA ARG A 155 -34.00 6.33 -3.88
C ARG A 155 -32.52 6.15 -4.07
N LYS A 156 -32.17 5.35 -5.08
CA LYS A 156 -30.83 5.32 -5.71
C LYS A 156 -31.00 5.53 -7.20
N ARG A 157 -30.29 6.50 -7.73
CA ARG A 157 -30.32 6.84 -9.16
C ARG A 157 -28.92 6.87 -9.72
N THR A 158 -28.75 6.26 -10.90
CA THR A 158 -27.49 6.27 -11.64
C THR A 158 -27.67 7.12 -12.90
N TYR A 159 -26.67 7.95 -13.22
CA TYR A 159 -26.67 8.86 -14.36
C TYR A 159 -25.63 8.47 -15.39
N GLU A 160 -25.98 8.64 -16.64
CA GLU A 160 -25.08 8.62 -17.79
C GLU A 160 -24.94 10.04 -18.32
N ILE A 161 -23.77 10.66 -18.09
CA ILE A 161 -23.46 12.03 -18.52
C ILE A 161 -22.26 11.96 -19.45
N GLU A 162 -22.41 12.47 -20.67
CA GLU A 162 -21.37 12.54 -21.69
C GLU A 162 -21.38 13.92 -22.36
N ASN A 163 -20.18 14.49 -22.54
CA ASN A 163 -20.01 15.78 -23.18
C ASN A 163 -20.93 16.87 -22.62
N ASP A 164 -21.04 16.97 -21.32
CA ASP A 164 -21.88 17.93 -20.59
C ASP A 164 -23.40 17.76 -20.79
N GLU A 165 -23.82 16.64 -21.35
CA GLU A 165 -25.21 16.31 -21.56
C GLU A 165 -25.65 15.08 -20.77
N LEU A 166 -26.85 15.15 -20.19
CA LEU A 166 -27.51 14.02 -19.58
C LEU A 166 -28.05 13.09 -20.67
N LYS A 167 -27.42 11.95 -20.86
CA LYS A 167 -27.84 10.93 -21.82
C LYS A 167 -28.99 10.10 -21.30
N ASP A 168 -28.86 9.58 -20.07
CA ASP A 168 -29.86 8.73 -19.43
C ASP A 168 -29.69 8.70 -17.92
N PHE A 169 -30.70 8.20 -17.22
CA PHE A 169 -30.62 7.88 -15.80
C PHE A 169 -31.57 6.73 -15.45
N TYR A 170 -31.24 5.99 -14.40
CA TYR A 170 -31.97 4.80 -13.96
C TYR A 170 -32.14 4.79 -12.45
N ASP A 171 -33.35 4.48 -11.99
CA ASP A 171 -33.61 4.19 -10.58
C ASP A 171 -33.46 2.69 -10.35
N SER A 172 -32.83 2.30 -9.25
CA SER A 172 -32.53 0.91 -8.93
C SER A 172 -32.61 0.68 -7.42
N ASP A 173 -33.08 -0.51 -7.03
CA ASP A 173 -33.06 -0.96 -5.63
C ASP A 173 -31.66 -1.42 -5.24
N VAL A 174 -30.93 -2.03 -6.19
CA VAL A 174 -29.53 -2.44 -6.02
C VAL A 174 -28.75 -1.97 -7.24
N VAL A 175 -27.91 -0.94 -7.07
CA VAL A 175 -27.16 -0.33 -8.19
C VAL A 175 -26.17 -1.32 -8.81
N ALA A 176 -25.51 -2.11 -8.01
CA ALA A 176 -24.46 -3.05 -8.43
C ALA A 176 -25.04 -4.39 -8.91
N ASN A 177 -26.14 -4.38 -9.69
CA ASN A 177 -26.62 -5.60 -10.33
C ASN A 177 -26.00 -5.80 -11.71
N ASP A 178 -25.96 -7.07 -12.15
CA ASP A 178 -25.33 -7.46 -13.41
C ASP A 178 -26.02 -6.81 -14.64
N GLU A 179 -27.33 -6.57 -14.56
CA GLU A 179 -28.10 -5.97 -15.63
C GLU A 179 -27.71 -4.51 -15.88
N LEU A 180 -27.55 -3.71 -14.82
CA LEU A 180 -27.13 -2.32 -14.92
C LEU A 180 -25.69 -2.23 -15.44
N LEU A 181 -24.82 -3.08 -14.94
CA LEU A 181 -23.45 -3.19 -15.37
C LEU A 181 -23.36 -3.56 -16.85
N THR A 182 -24.16 -4.55 -17.28
CA THR A 182 -24.24 -4.98 -18.68
C THR A 182 -24.69 -3.84 -19.60
N LYS A 183 -25.72 -3.09 -19.21
CA LYS A 183 -26.18 -1.90 -19.98
C LYS A 183 -25.10 -0.83 -20.09
N TYR A 184 -24.43 -0.53 -18.98
CA TYR A 184 -23.36 0.47 -18.93
C TYR A 184 -22.19 0.09 -19.85
N LEU A 185 -21.72 -1.14 -19.74
CA LEU A 185 -20.58 -1.63 -20.52
C LEU A 185 -20.93 -1.83 -22.01
N ALA A 186 -22.15 -2.22 -22.35
CA ALA A 186 -22.60 -2.35 -23.74
C ALA A 186 -22.64 -1.00 -24.47
N ARG A 187 -22.92 0.09 -23.75
CA ARG A 187 -22.94 1.46 -24.31
C ARG A 187 -21.55 2.06 -24.42
N ASN A 188 -20.63 1.71 -23.53
CA ASN A 188 -19.28 2.27 -23.44
C ASN A 188 -18.22 1.22 -23.75
N LYS A 189 -18.04 0.89 -25.03
CA LYS A 189 -16.98 -0.04 -25.49
C LYS A 189 -15.55 0.42 -25.14
N LYS A 190 -15.38 1.68 -24.70
CA LYS A 190 -14.11 2.27 -24.25
C LYS A 190 -14.17 2.71 -22.79
N ALA A 191 -14.95 2.04 -21.93
CA ALA A 191 -15.01 2.40 -20.53
C ALA A 191 -13.61 2.37 -19.92
N VAL A 192 -13.09 3.54 -19.65
CA VAL A 192 -11.86 3.69 -18.87
C VAL A 192 -12.15 3.22 -17.46
N LEU A 193 -11.19 2.55 -16.81
CA LEU A 193 -11.36 2.02 -15.45
C LEU A 193 -11.88 3.04 -14.44
N GLY A 194 -11.57 4.34 -14.63
CA GLY A 194 -12.11 5.42 -13.82
C GLY A 194 -13.63 5.58 -13.88
N GLU A 195 -14.29 5.12 -14.95
CA GLU A 195 -15.75 5.17 -15.10
C GLU A 195 -16.47 4.02 -14.37
N ILE A 196 -15.74 3.00 -14.02
CA ILE A 196 -16.26 1.84 -13.28
C ILE A 196 -16.69 2.21 -11.85
N ILE A 197 -16.29 3.37 -11.35
CA ILE A 197 -16.75 3.89 -10.04
C ILE A 197 -18.28 3.86 -9.92
N ALA A 198 -19.00 4.13 -11.02
CA ALA A 198 -20.47 4.09 -11.05
C ALA A 198 -21.06 2.69 -10.89
N THR A 199 -20.30 1.66 -11.15
CA THR A 199 -20.76 0.25 -11.22
C THR A 199 -20.01 -0.70 -10.31
N ILE A 200 -19.37 -0.19 -9.27
CA ILE A 200 -18.70 -1.01 -8.25
C ILE A 200 -19.72 -1.97 -7.63
N GLN A 201 -19.42 -3.27 -7.68
CA GLN A 201 -20.23 -4.31 -7.08
C GLN A 201 -20.14 -4.28 -5.55
N GLN A 202 -21.18 -4.79 -4.88
CA GLN A 202 -21.21 -4.83 -3.41
C GLN A 202 -19.97 -5.54 -2.82
N GLU A 203 -19.60 -6.69 -3.34
CA GLU A 203 -18.43 -7.43 -2.85
C GLU A 203 -17.11 -6.69 -3.06
N GLN A 204 -17.00 -5.93 -4.15
CA GLN A 204 -15.84 -5.08 -4.42
C GLN A 204 -15.78 -3.88 -3.50
N ASN A 205 -16.90 -3.22 -3.29
CA ASN A 205 -17.02 -2.09 -2.38
C ASN A 205 -16.66 -2.49 -0.94
N GLU A 206 -17.04 -3.68 -0.51
CA GLU A 206 -16.67 -4.23 0.78
C GLU A 206 -15.13 -4.32 0.93
N VAL A 207 -14.45 -4.84 -0.07
CA VAL A 207 -12.97 -4.91 -0.10
C VAL A 207 -12.34 -3.52 -0.12
N ILE A 208 -12.84 -2.62 -0.97
CA ILE A 208 -12.32 -1.26 -1.11
C ILE A 208 -12.35 -0.52 0.22
N ARG A 209 -13.41 -0.70 1.01
CA ARG A 209 -13.68 0.05 2.25
C ARG A 209 -13.19 -0.63 3.53
N LYS A 210 -12.52 -1.77 3.48
CA LYS A 210 -11.87 -2.37 4.65
C LYS A 210 -10.81 -1.44 5.23
N LYS A 211 -10.67 -1.45 6.55
CA LYS A 211 -9.70 -0.60 7.25
C LYS A 211 -8.26 -0.93 6.86
N PRO A 212 -7.44 0.08 6.52
CA PRO A 212 -6.06 -0.15 6.08
C PRO A 212 -5.09 -0.54 7.20
N GLN A 213 -5.50 -0.48 8.47
CA GLN A 213 -4.69 -0.88 9.61
C GLN A 213 -4.55 -2.40 9.75
N HIS A 214 -5.28 -3.17 8.96
CA HIS A 214 -5.29 -4.63 8.97
C HIS A 214 -4.81 -5.19 7.63
N ASN A 215 -4.26 -6.39 7.68
CA ASN A 215 -3.83 -7.08 6.47
C ASN A 215 -5.03 -7.74 5.77
N MET A 216 -4.94 -7.85 4.46
CA MET A 216 -5.99 -8.43 3.65
C MET A 216 -5.40 -9.27 2.53
N ILE A 217 -6.00 -10.44 2.29
CA ILE A 217 -5.77 -11.26 1.10
C ILE A 217 -7.11 -11.39 0.38
N VAL A 218 -7.12 -11.17 -0.92
CA VAL A 218 -8.32 -11.30 -1.76
C VAL A 218 -8.05 -12.25 -2.92
N GLN A 219 -8.79 -13.34 -2.95
CA GLN A 219 -8.88 -14.22 -4.10
C GLN A 219 -9.89 -13.65 -5.08
N GLY A 220 -9.46 -13.40 -6.30
CA GLY A 220 -10.37 -12.95 -7.36
C GLY A 220 -10.15 -13.73 -8.64
N ALA A 221 -11.21 -14.32 -9.17
CA ALA A 221 -11.19 -14.99 -10.45
C ALA A 221 -10.89 -14.03 -11.61
N ALA A 222 -10.51 -14.56 -12.75
CA ALA A 222 -10.34 -13.77 -13.97
C ALA A 222 -11.58 -12.93 -14.25
N GLY A 223 -11.39 -11.63 -14.49
CA GLY A 223 -12.48 -10.69 -14.77
C GLY A 223 -13.25 -10.21 -13.54
N SER A 224 -12.84 -10.55 -12.30
CA SER A 224 -13.45 -10.03 -11.06
C SER A 224 -13.07 -8.58 -10.75
N GLY A 225 -12.16 -7.99 -11.53
CA GLY A 225 -11.74 -6.61 -11.36
C GLY A 225 -10.74 -6.38 -10.24
N LYS A 226 -9.90 -7.36 -9.91
CA LYS A 226 -8.90 -7.26 -8.83
C LYS A 226 -8.05 -6.00 -8.90
N THR A 227 -7.42 -5.74 -10.04
CA THR A 227 -6.56 -4.58 -10.24
C THR A 227 -7.33 -3.28 -10.06
N THR A 228 -8.54 -3.22 -10.62
CA THR A 228 -9.45 -2.08 -10.45
C THR A 228 -9.79 -1.85 -8.99
N VAL A 229 -10.15 -2.91 -8.26
CA VAL A 229 -10.45 -2.86 -6.83
C VAL A 229 -9.25 -2.36 -6.03
N ALA A 230 -8.05 -2.85 -6.34
CA ALA A 230 -6.82 -2.41 -5.68
C ALA A 230 -6.59 -0.89 -5.84
N MET A 231 -6.75 -0.37 -7.05
CA MET A 231 -6.58 1.05 -7.34
C MET A 231 -7.65 1.92 -6.65
N HIS A 232 -8.89 1.50 -6.68
CA HIS A 232 -9.98 2.21 -6.00
C HIS A 232 -9.80 2.17 -4.48
N ARG A 233 -9.28 1.07 -3.94
CA ARG A 233 -8.95 0.97 -2.52
C ARG A 233 -7.88 1.98 -2.11
N ILE A 234 -6.83 2.15 -2.89
CA ILE A 234 -5.79 3.15 -2.62
C ILE A 234 -6.40 4.55 -2.62
N SER A 235 -7.22 4.87 -3.60
CA SER A 235 -7.95 6.15 -3.67
C SER A 235 -8.83 6.37 -2.44
N TYR A 236 -9.57 5.35 -2.01
CA TYR A 236 -10.41 5.38 -0.82
C TYR A 236 -9.60 5.62 0.47
N ILE A 237 -8.50 4.90 0.65
CA ILE A 237 -7.63 5.02 1.83
C ILE A 237 -7.03 6.43 1.91
N LEU A 238 -6.51 6.95 0.81
CA LEU A 238 -5.91 8.28 0.76
C LEU A 238 -6.92 9.39 1.07
N TYR A 239 -8.17 9.19 0.70
CA TYR A 239 -9.23 10.15 1.02
C TYR A 239 -9.66 10.10 2.50
N ASN A 240 -9.91 8.90 3.05
CA ASN A 240 -10.49 8.74 4.38
C ASN A 240 -9.46 8.71 5.51
N TYR A 241 -8.21 8.41 5.20
CA TYR A 241 -7.12 8.23 6.17
C TYR A 241 -5.92 9.11 5.86
N GLU A 242 -6.16 10.30 5.31
CA GLU A 242 -5.11 11.23 4.89
C GLU A 242 -4.16 11.67 6.00
N GLN A 243 -4.61 11.64 7.27
CA GLN A 243 -3.77 11.96 8.42
C GLN A 243 -2.84 10.81 8.83
N GLU A 244 -3.16 9.59 8.43
CA GLU A 244 -2.39 8.38 8.76
C GLU A 244 -1.50 7.93 7.60
N PHE A 245 -1.94 8.15 6.37
CA PHE A 245 -1.27 7.71 5.16
C PHE A 245 -1.15 8.84 4.15
N ALA A 246 0.09 9.18 3.80
CA ALA A 246 0.38 10.03 2.65
C ALA A 246 0.57 9.14 1.40
N PRO A 247 0.47 9.70 0.18
CA PRO A 247 0.71 8.91 -1.04
C PRO A 247 2.07 8.22 -1.06
N GLU A 248 3.10 8.85 -0.49
CA GLU A 248 4.47 8.33 -0.40
C GLU A 248 4.59 7.09 0.50
N ASP A 249 3.61 6.88 1.41
CA ASP A 249 3.55 5.71 2.29
C ASP A 249 3.00 4.46 1.59
N PHE A 250 2.52 4.58 0.35
CA PHE A 250 1.97 3.48 -0.43
C PHE A 250 2.96 2.95 -1.44
N TYR A 251 3.12 1.64 -1.45
CA TYR A 251 3.81 0.91 -2.52
C TYR A 251 2.82 0.01 -3.24
N ILE A 252 2.82 0.09 -4.57
CA ILE A 252 2.10 -0.86 -5.42
C ILE A 252 3.14 -1.79 -6.04
N VAL A 253 3.01 -3.08 -5.76
CA VAL A 253 3.90 -4.12 -6.25
C VAL A 253 3.17 -4.98 -7.26
N GLY A 254 3.68 -5.03 -8.48
CA GLY A 254 3.18 -5.89 -9.55
C GLY A 254 4.22 -6.94 -9.96
N SER A 255 3.76 -7.95 -10.69
CA SER A 255 4.62 -9.03 -11.17
C SER A 255 5.45 -8.64 -12.39
N ASN A 256 5.03 -7.62 -13.16
CA ASN A 256 5.73 -7.17 -14.35
C ASN A 256 5.53 -5.69 -14.65
N GLN A 257 6.40 -5.15 -15.50
CA GLN A 257 6.39 -3.73 -15.86
C GLN A 257 5.18 -3.32 -16.71
N VAL A 258 4.62 -4.22 -17.49
CA VAL A 258 3.44 -3.94 -18.34
C VAL A 258 2.23 -3.61 -17.48
N LEU A 259 1.98 -4.41 -16.43
CA LEU A 259 0.92 -4.17 -15.46
C LEU A 259 1.13 -2.83 -14.73
N LEU A 260 2.34 -2.53 -14.32
CA LEU A 260 2.68 -1.28 -13.64
C LEU A 260 2.47 -0.05 -14.54
N ASN A 261 2.85 -0.14 -15.82
CA ASN A 261 2.62 0.95 -16.78
C ASN A 261 1.13 1.23 -16.98
N TYR A 262 0.32 0.18 -17.02
CA TYR A 262 -1.13 0.29 -17.07
C TYR A 262 -1.69 1.01 -15.83
N ILE A 263 -1.29 0.61 -14.66
CA ILE A 263 -1.68 1.22 -13.38
C ILE A 263 -1.29 2.71 -13.33
N THR A 264 -0.09 3.04 -13.82
CA THR A 264 0.40 4.43 -13.89
C THR A 264 -0.53 5.34 -14.69
N GLY A 265 -1.13 4.82 -15.76
CA GLY A 265 -2.08 5.58 -16.60
C GLY A 265 -3.44 5.80 -15.95
N VAL A 266 -3.84 4.95 -15.02
CA VAL A 266 -5.19 4.96 -14.42
C VAL A 266 -5.25 5.69 -13.08
N LEU A 267 -4.21 5.64 -12.26
CA LEU A 267 -4.19 6.25 -10.93
C LEU A 267 -4.54 7.74 -10.91
N PRO A 268 -4.04 8.59 -11.84
CA PRO A 268 -4.43 10.00 -11.88
C PRO A 268 -5.92 10.24 -12.07
N GLU A 269 -6.61 9.36 -12.80
CA GLU A 269 -8.07 9.44 -12.99
C GLU A 269 -8.84 9.18 -11.71
N LEU A 270 -8.23 8.50 -10.74
CA LEU A 270 -8.76 8.25 -9.40
C LEU A 270 -8.27 9.26 -8.37
N ASN A 271 -7.67 10.35 -8.79
CA ASN A 271 -7.07 11.38 -7.94
C ASN A 271 -5.93 10.85 -7.05
N VAL A 272 -5.16 9.89 -7.56
CA VAL A 272 -4.01 9.30 -6.86
C VAL A 272 -2.72 9.73 -7.53
N TYR A 273 -1.87 10.42 -6.76
CA TYR A 273 -0.57 10.95 -7.20
C TYR A 273 0.47 10.66 -6.12
N GLY A 274 1.71 10.39 -6.51
CA GLY A 274 2.84 10.23 -5.60
C GLY A 274 2.98 8.84 -4.98
N VAL A 275 2.19 7.87 -5.40
CA VAL A 275 2.31 6.47 -4.97
C VAL A 275 3.43 5.81 -5.76
N SER A 276 4.32 5.11 -5.06
CA SER A 276 5.42 4.39 -5.70
C SER A 276 4.96 3.05 -6.30
N GLN A 277 5.35 2.80 -7.53
CA GLN A 277 5.00 1.58 -8.26
C GLN A 277 6.28 0.86 -8.66
N MET A 278 6.34 -0.43 -8.39
CA MET A 278 7.54 -1.22 -8.62
C MET A 278 7.24 -2.70 -8.77
N THR A 279 8.16 -3.43 -9.36
CA THR A 279 8.14 -4.90 -9.31
C THR A 279 8.61 -5.37 -7.92
N MET A 280 8.36 -6.63 -7.60
CA MET A 280 8.84 -7.23 -6.34
C MET A 280 10.38 -7.17 -6.26
N GLU A 281 11.04 -7.43 -7.37
CA GLU A 281 12.50 -7.35 -7.48
C GLU A 281 13.01 -5.95 -7.18
N GLN A 282 12.38 -4.93 -7.76
CA GLN A 282 12.74 -3.54 -7.52
C GLN A 282 12.54 -3.14 -6.06
N LEU A 283 11.50 -3.66 -5.40
CA LEU A 283 11.27 -3.42 -3.97
C LEU A 283 12.42 -3.98 -3.13
N PHE A 284 12.84 -5.23 -3.38
CA PHE A 284 13.95 -5.82 -2.65
C PHE A 284 15.28 -5.09 -2.93
N VAL A 285 15.52 -4.67 -4.16
CA VAL A 285 16.69 -3.83 -4.50
C VAL A 285 16.68 -2.54 -3.69
N ARG A 286 15.54 -1.88 -3.58
CA ARG A 286 15.37 -0.68 -2.77
C ARG A 286 15.67 -0.94 -1.29
N LEU A 287 15.27 -2.09 -0.76
CA LEU A 287 15.53 -2.49 0.61
C LEU A 287 17.00 -2.84 0.90
N LEU A 288 17.79 -3.07 -0.13
CA LEU A 288 19.24 -3.26 -0.01
C LEU A 288 20.03 -1.95 0.14
N TYR A 289 19.40 -0.81 -0.14
CA TYR A 289 20.01 0.52 -0.04
C TYR A 289 21.37 0.60 -0.75
N GLU A 290 22.40 1.02 -0.05
CA GLU A 290 23.76 1.17 -0.57
C GLU A 290 24.47 -0.15 -0.90
N ASP A 291 23.99 -1.26 -0.37
CA ASP A 291 24.54 -2.59 -0.64
C ASP A 291 24.22 -3.12 -2.04
N TRP A 292 23.28 -2.52 -2.75
CA TRP A 292 23.03 -2.85 -4.13
C TRP A 292 24.14 -2.27 -5.02
N ASP A 293 24.84 -3.14 -5.73
CA ASP A 293 25.83 -2.72 -6.72
C ASP A 293 25.14 -2.47 -8.07
N LYS A 294 25.32 -1.30 -8.63
CA LYS A 294 24.70 -0.89 -9.91
C LYS A 294 25.14 -1.75 -11.11
N SER A 295 26.25 -2.48 -11.00
CA SER A 295 26.69 -3.43 -12.00
C SER A 295 25.92 -4.74 -12.00
N TRP A 296 25.21 -5.05 -10.91
CA TRP A 296 24.41 -6.26 -10.81
C TRP A 296 23.13 -6.15 -11.63
N GLN A 297 22.64 -7.30 -12.10
CA GLN A 297 21.43 -7.38 -12.91
C GLN A 297 20.34 -8.15 -12.19
N ILE A 298 19.09 -7.74 -12.44
CA ILE A 298 17.90 -8.50 -12.05
C ILE A 298 17.64 -9.51 -13.16
N LYS A 299 17.51 -10.79 -12.79
CA LYS A 299 17.24 -11.89 -13.71
C LYS A 299 15.86 -12.49 -13.42
N PRO A 300 15.15 -13.00 -14.45
CA PRO A 300 13.95 -13.78 -14.22
C PRO A 300 14.30 -15.09 -13.52
N VAL A 301 13.30 -15.68 -12.83
CA VAL A 301 13.44 -16.99 -12.22
C VAL A 301 13.61 -18.02 -13.34
N VAL A 302 14.72 -18.75 -13.30
CA VAL A 302 15.01 -19.80 -14.28
C VAL A 302 14.26 -21.07 -13.88
N LYS A 303 13.61 -21.73 -14.83
CA LYS A 303 12.92 -23.01 -14.59
C LYS A 303 13.94 -24.09 -14.23
N GLY A 304 13.77 -24.69 -13.06
CA GLY A 304 14.65 -25.74 -12.55
C GLY A 304 14.34 -26.09 -11.10
N VAL A 305 15.06 -27.03 -10.53
CA VAL A 305 14.84 -27.48 -9.14
C VAL A 305 15.26 -26.42 -8.12
N THR A 306 16.42 -25.82 -8.31
CA THR A 306 16.96 -24.80 -7.36
C THR A 306 16.09 -23.57 -7.23
N PRO A 307 15.59 -22.94 -8.31
CA PRO A 307 14.68 -21.83 -8.18
C PRO A 307 13.39 -22.16 -7.41
N ALA A 308 12.85 -23.37 -7.64
CA ALA A 308 11.66 -23.84 -6.92
C ALA A 308 11.91 -23.95 -5.41
N VAL A 309 13.06 -24.48 -5.01
CA VAL A 309 13.46 -24.62 -3.59
C VAL A 309 13.67 -23.24 -2.96
N LYS A 310 14.34 -22.32 -3.65
CA LYS A 310 14.59 -20.95 -3.16
C LYS A 310 13.30 -20.14 -2.91
N GLY A 311 12.20 -20.51 -3.53
CA GLY A 311 10.91 -19.85 -3.35
C GLY A 311 10.07 -20.34 -2.18
N THR A 312 10.53 -21.28 -1.40
CA THR A 312 9.75 -21.96 -0.34
C THR A 312 10.00 -21.39 1.06
N LEU A 313 9.05 -21.63 1.98
CA LEU A 313 9.25 -21.35 3.41
C LEU A 313 10.37 -22.19 4.03
N VAL A 314 10.60 -23.39 3.54
CA VAL A 314 11.72 -24.24 3.99
C VAL A 314 13.05 -23.54 3.73
N TRP A 315 13.20 -22.95 2.56
CA TRP A 315 14.38 -22.15 2.22
C TRP A 315 14.55 -20.93 3.13
N PHE A 316 13.47 -20.24 3.40
CA PHE A 316 13.48 -19.12 4.35
C PHE A 316 13.92 -19.57 5.76
N LYS A 317 13.45 -20.71 6.20
CA LYS A 317 13.87 -21.34 7.48
C LYS A 317 15.38 -21.63 7.50
N GLU A 318 15.91 -22.16 6.42
CA GLU A 318 17.36 -22.38 6.29
C GLU A 318 18.14 -21.07 6.39
N LEU A 319 17.62 -20.01 5.77
CA LEU A 319 18.22 -18.67 5.85
C LEU A 319 18.14 -18.10 7.27
N GLU A 320 17.02 -18.26 7.97
CA GLU A 320 16.89 -17.88 9.38
C GLU A 320 17.91 -18.63 10.26
N ASN A 321 18.05 -19.93 10.07
CA ASN A 321 19.00 -20.75 10.80
C ASN A 321 20.45 -20.32 10.54
N PHE A 322 20.78 -19.96 9.31
CA PHE A 322 22.07 -19.39 8.98
C PHE A 322 22.34 -18.11 9.76
N CYS A 323 21.36 -17.21 9.84
CA CYS A 323 21.47 -15.97 10.61
C CYS A 323 21.64 -16.25 12.11
N LEU A 324 20.92 -17.22 12.65
CA LEU A 324 21.06 -17.61 14.06
C LEU A 324 22.46 -18.16 14.35
N ARG A 325 23.03 -18.99 13.46
CA ARG A 325 24.40 -19.48 13.60
C ARG A 325 25.42 -18.35 13.54
N TYR A 326 25.23 -17.41 12.59
CA TYR A 326 26.08 -16.23 12.48
C TYR A 326 26.03 -15.38 13.75
N GLU A 327 24.85 -15.06 14.23
CA GLU A 327 24.65 -14.26 15.45
C GLU A 327 25.20 -14.96 16.69
N TYR A 328 25.08 -16.29 16.75
CA TYR A 328 25.69 -17.09 17.83
C TYR A 328 27.20 -16.88 17.90
N ARG A 329 27.88 -16.82 16.77
CA ARG A 329 29.34 -16.60 16.70
C ARG A 329 29.71 -15.14 16.88
N ALA A 330 28.89 -14.23 16.41
CA ALA A 330 29.18 -12.79 16.37
C ALA A 330 28.89 -12.05 17.68
N ILE A 331 27.93 -12.51 18.47
CA ILE A 331 27.53 -11.87 19.74
C ILE A 331 28.22 -12.60 20.92
N PRO A 332 29.02 -11.91 21.75
CA PRO A 332 29.64 -12.52 22.92
C PRO A 332 28.62 -13.08 23.91
N ARG A 333 28.87 -14.29 24.43
CA ARG A 333 27.95 -15.02 25.32
C ARG A 333 28.55 -15.36 26.66
N GLU A 334 29.70 -14.80 27.01
CA GLU A 334 30.38 -15.00 28.26
C GLU A 334 29.99 -13.93 29.29
N ASP A 335 30.31 -14.19 30.56
CA ASP A 335 30.12 -13.20 31.62
C ASP A 335 30.83 -11.89 31.28
N VAL A 336 30.11 -10.78 31.41
CA VAL A 336 30.67 -9.44 31.24
C VAL A 336 31.11 -8.93 32.60
N VAL A 337 32.42 -8.73 32.76
CA VAL A 337 33.04 -8.44 34.06
C VAL A 337 33.84 -7.16 34.01
N ILE A 338 33.76 -6.34 35.05
CA ILE A 338 34.69 -5.21 35.23
C ILE A 338 36.02 -5.80 35.71
N GLU A 339 37.07 -5.73 34.89
CA GLU A 339 38.38 -6.32 35.16
C GLU A 339 38.96 -5.90 36.49
N LYS A 340 38.86 -4.63 36.84
CA LYS A 340 39.46 -4.05 38.04
C LYS A 340 38.90 -4.58 39.34
N THR A 341 37.59 -4.85 39.38
CA THR A 341 36.89 -5.29 40.61
C THR A 341 36.44 -6.73 40.56
N GLY A 342 36.45 -7.36 39.39
CA GLY A 342 35.91 -8.71 39.18
C GLY A 342 34.39 -8.78 39.27
N LYS A 343 33.70 -7.64 39.33
CA LYS A 343 32.24 -7.59 39.40
C LYS A 343 31.61 -8.01 38.09
N VAL A 344 30.70 -8.99 38.14
CA VAL A 344 29.90 -9.44 37.00
C VAL A 344 28.77 -8.42 36.76
N LEU A 345 28.82 -7.75 35.62
CA LEU A 345 27.77 -6.82 35.18
C LEU A 345 26.58 -7.55 34.55
N LEU A 346 26.88 -8.53 33.73
CA LEU A 346 25.88 -9.32 33.02
C LEU A 346 26.41 -10.76 32.94
N ASP A 347 25.67 -11.70 33.47
CA ASP A 347 26.11 -13.09 33.48
C ASP A 347 25.69 -13.83 32.19
N ARG A 348 26.37 -14.95 31.95
CA ARG A 348 26.15 -15.82 30.79
C ARG A 348 24.70 -16.29 30.68
N ALA A 349 24.08 -16.65 31.79
CA ALA A 349 22.71 -17.16 31.84
C ALA A 349 21.69 -16.06 31.41
N THR A 350 21.90 -14.84 31.88
CA THR A 350 21.07 -13.69 31.51
C THR A 350 21.22 -13.35 30.02
N ILE A 351 22.43 -13.36 29.48
CA ILE A 351 22.69 -13.14 28.04
C ILE A 351 21.97 -14.22 27.22
N ALA A 352 22.10 -15.49 27.58
CA ALA A 352 21.45 -16.61 26.90
C ALA A 352 19.92 -16.46 26.91
N ARG A 353 19.34 -16.07 28.05
CA ARG A 353 17.89 -15.82 28.17
C ARG A 353 17.43 -14.67 27.27
N LEU A 354 18.12 -13.55 27.27
CA LEU A 354 17.80 -12.38 26.45
C LEU A 354 17.89 -12.70 24.96
N LEU A 355 18.90 -13.46 24.54
CA LEU A 355 19.05 -13.89 23.15
C LEU A 355 17.97 -14.88 22.72
N LYS A 356 17.52 -15.74 23.62
CA LYS A 356 16.40 -16.65 23.35
C LYS A 356 15.09 -15.91 23.20
N GLU A 357 14.81 -14.92 24.05
CA GLU A 357 13.60 -14.09 24.00
C GLU A 357 13.56 -13.22 22.74
N THR A 358 14.70 -12.86 22.17
CA THR A 358 14.84 -11.98 21.02
C THR A 358 15.30 -12.68 19.74
N LYS A 359 15.17 -14.01 19.66
CA LYS A 359 15.72 -14.81 18.56
C LYS A 359 15.29 -14.34 17.15
N ASP A 360 14.09 -13.78 17.02
CA ASP A 360 13.53 -13.34 15.76
C ASP A 360 13.82 -11.85 15.44
N LEU A 361 14.48 -11.14 16.33
CA LEU A 361 14.87 -9.75 16.12
C LEU A 361 16.16 -9.65 15.28
N SER A 362 16.36 -8.47 14.67
CA SER A 362 17.61 -8.17 13.97
C SER A 362 18.80 -8.18 14.92
N ARG A 363 20.02 -8.33 14.36
CA ARG A 363 21.27 -8.22 15.12
C ARG A 363 21.33 -6.90 15.89
N ALA A 364 21.01 -5.78 15.22
CA ALA A 364 21.02 -4.46 15.85
C ALA A 364 20.09 -4.38 17.05
N ASP A 365 18.87 -4.91 16.95
CA ASP A 365 17.90 -4.92 18.05
C ASP A 365 18.33 -5.82 19.19
N LYS A 366 18.89 -6.99 18.89
CA LYS A 366 19.46 -7.89 19.91
C LYS A 366 20.58 -7.21 20.69
N ILE A 367 21.50 -6.60 19.98
CA ILE A 367 22.64 -5.87 20.56
C ILE A 367 22.16 -4.68 21.38
N SER A 368 21.18 -3.93 20.89
CA SER A 368 20.58 -2.80 21.59
C SER A 368 20.00 -3.22 22.94
N ARG A 369 19.23 -4.31 22.98
CA ARG A 369 18.65 -4.84 24.23
C ARG A 369 19.70 -5.33 25.21
N LEU A 370 20.69 -6.06 24.74
CA LEU A 370 21.81 -6.50 25.58
C LEU A 370 22.59 -5.31 26.13
N THR A 371 22.83 -4.31 25.29
CA THR A 371 23.53 -3.08 25.69
C THR A 371 22.74 -2.30 26.72
N ASP A 372 21.43 -2.16 26.59
CA ASP A 372 20.57 -1.49 27.56
C ASP A 372 20.64 -2.17 28.95
N TYR A 373 20.59 -3.50 28.99
CA TYR A 373 20.77 -4.25 30.23
C TYR A 373 22.15 -4.05 30.84
N LEU A 374 23.18 -4.15 30.01
CA LEU A 374 24.55 -3.95 30.44
C LEU A 374 24.79 -2.56 31.01
N MET A 375 24.32 -1.52 30.29
CA MET A 375 24.50 -0.13 30.71
C MET A 375 23.74 0.19 31.99
N ALA A 376 22.54 -0.36 32.17
CA ALA A 376 21.77 -0.21 33.41
C ALA A 376 22.52 -0.84 34.61
N ARG A 377 23.09 -2.02 34.42
CA ARG A 377 23.91 -2.70 35.45
C ARG A 377 25.19 -1.94 35.74
N LEU A 378 25.85 -1.43 34.71
CA LEU A 378 27.04 -0.60 34.85
C LEU A 378 26.75 0.66 35.66
N GLU A 379 25.65 1.35 35.37
CA GLU A 379 25.26 2.57 36.04
C GLU A 379 25.01 2.35 37.55
N ASN A 380 24.34 1.25 37.89
CA ASN A 380 24.15 0.85 39.27
C ASN A 380 25.50 0.59 39.98
N GLU A 381 26.42 -0.07 39.31
CA GLU A 381 27.74 -0.33 39.87
C GLU A 381 28.58 0.93 40.07
N LEU A 382 28.53 1.86 39.09
CA LEU A 382 29.26 3.14 39.16
C LEU A 382 28.72 4.08 40.23
N SER A 383 27.45 3.95 40.61
CA SER A 383 26.81 4.72 41.70
C SER A 383 26.84 3.98 43.05
N GLY A 384 27.39 2.78 43.07
CA GLY A 384 27.45 1.91 44.27
C GLY A 384 28.37 2.43 45.38
N LYS A 385 28.09 1.97 46.60
CA LYS A 385 28.77 2.43 47.82
C LYS A 385 30.10 1.69 48.11
N TYR A 386 30.38 0.61 47.40
CA TYR A 386 31.49 -0.27 47.70
C TYR A 386 32.81 0.08 47.02
N TYR A 387 32.76 0.78 45.92
CA TYR A 387 33.93 1.23 45.18
C TYR A 387 33.66 2.63 44.60
N SER A 388 34.63 3.53 44.79
CA SER A 388 34.53 4.90 44.31
C SER A 388 35.27 5.07 42.99
N TYR A 389 34.52 5.38 41.93
CA TYR A 389 35.07 5.63 40.62
C TYR A 389 35.23 7.16 40.38
N THR A 390 36.36 7.54 39.80
CA THR A 390 36.55 8.91 39.35
C THR A 390 35.70 9.21 38.10
N GLN A 391 35.44 10.45 37.79
CA GLN A 391 34.67 10.84 36.59
C GLN A 391 35.34 10.33 35.29
N PRO A 392 36.69 10.45 35.11
CA PRO A 392 37.36 9.86 33.95
C PRO A 392 37.20 8.35 33.85
N GLU A 393 37.28 7.60 34.98
CA GLU A 393 37.07 6.16 35.00
C GLU A 393 35.63 5.78 34.60
N LYS A 394 34.63 6.50 35.11
CA LYS A 394 33.21 6.31 34.71
C LYS A 394 33.00 6.48 33.24
N GLN A 395 33.54 7.55 32.65
CA GLN A 395 33.40 7.82 31.21
C GLN A 395 34.10 6.76 30.36
N LYS A 396 35.27 6.33 30.76
CA LYS A 396 36.02 5.27 30.09
C LYS A 396 35.26 3.94 30.08
N LEU A 397 34.71 3.54 31.23
CA LEU A 397 33.92 2.33 31.34
C LEU A 397 32.63 2.40 30.53
N LYS A 398 31.91 3.52 30.60
CA LYS A 398 30.70 3.73 29.78
C LYS A 398 30.99 3.62 28.28
N HIS A 399 32.06 4.27 27.82
CA HIS A 399 32.47 4.20 26.40
C HIS A 399 32.84 2.77 25.97
N TYR A 400 33.55 2.03 26.80
CA TYR A 400 33.97 0.66 26.52
C TYR A 400 32.76 -0.30 26.41
N TYR A 401 31.84 -0.25 27.37
CA TYR A 401 30.71 -1.19 27.42
C TYR A 401 29.56 -0.80 26.48
N GLU A 402 29.45 0.43 26.05
CA GLU A 402 28.45 0.91 25.11
C GLU A 402 28.53 0.17 23.77
N THR A 403 29.72 -0.22 23.33
CA THR A 403 29.96 -0.92 22.07
C THR A 403 30.35 -2.40 22.26
N TYR A 404 30.27 -2.91 23.47
CA TYR A 404 30.79 -4.24 23.82
C TYR A 404 30.22 -5.37 22.96
N PHE A 405 28.89 -5.43 22.78
CA PHE A 405 28.22 -6.50 22.04
C PHE A 405 28.28 -6.33 20.51
N GLY A 406 28.57 -5.15 20.02
CA GLY A 406 28.56 -4.82 18.60
C GLY A 406 29.91 -4.91 17.90
N LYS A 407 30.97 -5.38 18.56
CA LYS A 407 32.36 -5.35 18.02
C LYS A 407 32.61 -6.27 16.84
N ARG A 408 31.84 -7.36 16.71
CA ARG A 408 32.01 -8.38 15.66
C ARG A 408 30.92 -8.30 14.60
N GLU A 409 30.70 -7.11 14.07
CA GLU A 409 29.74 -6.89 12.99
C GLU A 409 30.27 -7.37 11.64
N TRP A 410 29.34 -7.73 10.73
CA TRP A 410 29.70 -8.06 9.36
C TRP A 410 30.10 -6.80 8.59
N LYS A 411 31.34 -6.75 8.08
CA LYS A 411 31.87 -5.59 7.35
C LYS A 411 31.91 -5.77 5.85
N GLY A 412 31.63 -6.97 5.35
CA GLY A 412 31.55 -7.26 3.93
C GLY A 412 30.22 -6.81 3.30
N SER A 413 30.06 -7.07 2.01
CA SER A 413 28.79 -6.87 1.32
C SER A 413 27.78 -7.94 1.70
N VAL A 414 26.49 -7.63 1.54
CA VAL A 414 25.41 -8.61 1.75
C VAL A 414 25.49 -9.76 0.73
N ALA A 415 26.00 -9.48 -0.48
CA ALA A 415 26.21 -10.50 -1.51
C ALA A 415 27.24 -11.55 -1.07
N GLU A 416 28.32 -11.15 -0.40
CA GLU A 416 29.30 -12.07 0.16
C GLU A 416 28.71 -12.94 1.27
N LEU A 417 27.85 -12.34 2.11
CA LEU A 417 27.14 -13.07 3.16
C LEU A 417 26.15 -14.08 2.56
N TYR A 418 25.43 -13.70 1.55
CA TYR A 418 24.53 -14.58 0.80
C TYR A 418 25.29 -15.74 0.12
N GLU A 419 26.45 -15.45 -0.47
CA GLU A 419 27.31 -16.47 -1.05
C GLU A 419 27.77 -17.51 -0.01
N GLN A 420 28.12 -17.08 1.21
CA GLN A 420 28.44 -18.00 2.31
C GLN A 420 27.25 -18.91 2.63
N PHE A 421 26.07 -18.36 2.71
CA PHE A 421 24.85 -19.15 2.93
C PHE A 421 24.63 -20.19 1.81
N LEU A 422 24.76 -19.77 0.56
CA LEU A 422 24.60 -20.67 -0.59
C LEU A 422 25.64 -21.80 -0.60
N LYS A 423 26.88 -21.50 -0.25
CA LYS A 423 27.94 -22.52 -0.12
C LYS A 423 27.64 -23.54 0.97
N GLU A 424 27.11 -23.12 2.11
CA GLU A 424 26.65 -24.05 3.14
C GLU A 424 25.48 -24.92 2.64
N GLU A 425 24.56 -24.38 1.86
CA GLU A 425 23.46 -25.14 1.26
C GLU A 425 23.98 -26.12 0.16
N GLN A 426 25.00 -25.74 -0.59
CA GLN A 426 25.62 -26.64 -1.58
C GLN A 426 26.24 -27.89 -0.95
N GLU A 427 26.74 -27.81 0.27
CA GLU A 427 27.24 -28.97 1.02
C GLU A 427 26.13 -29.99 1.32
N LYS A 428 24.88 -29.52 1.42
CA LYS A 428 23.70 -30.37 1.64
C LYS A 428 23.05 -30.82 0.32
N ASP A 429 23.09 -30.00 -0.72
CA ASP A 429 22.49 -30.22 -2.01
C ASP A 429 23.33 -29.61 -3.13
N PHE A 430 23.91 -30.42 -3.97
CA PHE A 430 24.79 -30.01 -5.06
C PHE A 430 24.06 -29.23 -6.17
N THR A 431 22.72 -29.25 -6.20
CA THR A 431 21.95 -28.54 -7.24
C THR A 431 21.80 -27.05 -6.96
N VAL A 432 22.20 -26.57 -5.77
CA VAL A 432 22.16 -25.16 -5.44
C VAL A 432 23.25 -24.40 -6.18
N GLU A 433 22.84 -23.43 -6.97
CA GLU A 433 23.76 -22.59 -7.76
C GLU A 433 24.04 -21.28 -7.04
N VAL A 434 25.28 -20.80 -7.13
CA VAL A 434 25.70 -19.49 -6.65
C VAL A 434 25.59 -18.50 -7.80
N PRO A 435 24.76 -17.44 -7.72
CA PRO A 435 24.63 -16.45 -8.77
C PRO A 435 25.91 -15.63 -8.96
N GLU A 436 26.22 -15.26 -10.18
CA GLU A 436 27.33 -14.40 -10.53
C GLU A 436 26.82 -13.08 -11.15
N GLY A 437 26.65 -12.04 -10.32
CA GLY A 437 26.28 -10.70 -10.78
C GLY A 437 24.87 -10.54 -11.32
N GLY A 438 24.04 -11.58 -11.25
CA GLY A 438 22.63 -11.55 -11.64
C GLY A 438 21.78 -12.32 -10.65
N TYR A 439 20.69 -11.70 -10.19
CA TYR A 439 19.87 -12.20 -9.09
C TYR A 439 18.41 -12.25 -9.48
N ASP A 440 17.73 -13.36 -9.17
CA ASP A 440 16.29 -13.47 -9.29
C ASP A 440 15.58 -12.92 -8.03
N VAL A 441 14.25 -12.90 -8.03
CA VAL A 441 13.45 -12.36 -6.92
C VAL A 441 13.75 -13.05 -5.59
N TYR A 442 14.06 -14.33 -5.58
CA TYR A 442 14.35 -15.08 -4.35
C TYR A 442 15.75 -14.84 -3.83
N ASP A 443 16.70 -14.64 -4.72
CA ASP A 443 18.04 -14.16 -4.34
C ASP A 443 17.96 -12.77 -3.71
N LEU A 444 17.20 -11.87 -4.34
CA LEU A 444 17.01 -10.51 -3.85
C LEU A 444 16.27 -10.48 -2.51
N ALA A 445 15.25 -11.32 -2.35
CA ALA A 445 14.52 -11.48 -1.10
C ALA A 445 15.44 -11.97 0.02
N SER A 446 16.30 -12.94 -0.29
CA SER A 446 17.29 -13.47 0.65
C SER A 446 18.30 -12.42 1.08
N MET A 447 18.84 -11.68 0.12
CA MET A 447 19.79 -10.60 0.39
C MET A 447 19.14 -9.46 1.19
N ALA A 448 17.91 -9.08 0.88
CA ALA A 448 17.17 -8.08 1.64
C ALA A 448 16.95 -8.50 3.09
N TYR A 449 16.60 -9.77 3.31
CA TYR A 449 16.47 -10.34 4.66
C TYR A 449 17.80 -10.30 5.42
N LEU A 450 18.91 -10.73 4.78
CA LEU A 450 20.23 -10.71 5.38
C LEU A 450 20.68 -9.28 5.72
N TYR A 451 20.42 -8.35 4.83
CA TYR A 451 20.72 -6.94 5.08
C TYR A 451 19.97 -6.42 6.30
N LYS A 452 18.65 -6.61 6.32
CA LYS A 452 17.79 -6.16 7.41
C LYS A 452 18.15 -6.77 8.74
N ARG A 453 18.45 -8.06 8.76
CA ARG A 453 18.73 -8.81 10.00
C ARG A 453 20.15 -8.61 10.51
N ILE A 454 21.13 -8.57 9.63
CA ILE A 454 22.56 -8.63 10.01
C ILE A 454 23.26 -7.27 9.87
N LYS A 455 23.02 -6.54 8.79
CA LYS A 455 23.78 -5.30 8.48
C LYS A 455 23.12 -4.02 8.93
N GLU A 456 21.79 -3.93 8.86
CA GLU A 456 21.09 -2.67 9.14
C GLU A 456 21.22 -2.25 10.61
N ASP A 457 21.72 -1.05 10.83
CA ASP A 457 21.89 -0.48 12.17
C ASP A 457 20.72 0.43 12.59
N THR A 458 20.02 1.03 11.64
CA THR A 458 18.90 1.93 11.89
C THR A 458 17.63 1.42 11.21
N VAL A 459 16.53 1.38 11.97
CA VAL A 459 15.22 1.00 11.42
C VAL A 459 14.63 2.20 10.69
N ILE A 460 14.54 2.11 9.36
CA ILE A 460 13.88 3.11 8.52
C ILE A 460 12.53 2.55 8.09
N ARG A 461 11.46 3.32 8.33
CA ARG A 461 10.14 2.98 7.82
C ARG A 461 10.07 3.33 6.33
N GLU A 462 9.94 2.30 5.49
CA GLU A 462 9.85 2.48 4.03
C GLU A 462 8.41 2.70 3.54
N ALA A 463 7.46 1.96 4.07
CA ALA A 463 6.08 2.01 3.63
C ALA A 463 5.11 1.93 4.82
N GLY A 464 3.94 2.51 4.67
CA GLY A 464 2.81 2.35 5.59
C GLY A 464 1.84 1.27 5.14
N HIS A 465 1.65 1.14 3.83
CA HIS A 465 0.78 0.14 3.22
C HIS A 465 1.35 -0.34 1.88
N VAL A 466 1.32 -1.65 1.68
CA VAL A 466 1.81 -2.29 0.45
C VAL A 466 0.66 -3.04 -0.21
N VAL A 467 0.39 -2.70 -1.46
CA VAL A 467 -0.59 -3.40 -2.31
C VAL A 467 0.19 -4.31 -3.25
N ILE A 468 -0.10 -5.60 -3.21
CA ILE A 468 0.52 -6.60 -4.08
C ILE A 468 -0.55 -7.15 -5.01
N ASP A 469 -0.37 -6.96 -6.30
CA ASP A 469 -1.23 -7.54 -7.34
C ASP A 469 -0.54 -8.75 -7.99
N GLU A 470 -1.35 -9.64 -8.56
CA GLU A 470 -0.87 -10.92 -9.12
C GLU A 470 -0.02 -11.72 -8.11
N ALA A 471 -0.52 -11.80 -6.89
CA ALA A 471 0.20 -12.35 -5.75
C ALA A 471 0.57 -13.83 -5.89
N GLN A 472 -0.16 -14.59 -6.72
CA GLN A 472 0.13 -15.99 -6.99
C GLN A 472 1.46 -16.22 -7.73
N ASP A 473 2.02 -15.18 -8.33
CA ASP A 473 3.27 -15.28 -9.10
C ASP A 473 4.52 -15.39 -8.20
N PHE A 474 4.39 -15.17 -6.90
CA PHE A 474 5.50 -15.19 -5.96
C PHE A 474 5.38 -16.34 -4.96
N GLY A 475 6.49 -17.02 -4.71
CA GLY A 475 6.58 -18.04 -3.68
C GLY A 475 6.62 -17.47 -2.26
N MET A 476 6.35 -18.31 -1.28
CA MET A 476 6.24 -17.93 0.13
C MET A 476 7.50 -17.27 0.70
N MET A 477 8.69 -17.62 0.17
CA MET A 477 9.94 -17.04 0.61
C MET A 477 9.96 -15.51 0.42
N ALA A 478 9.44 -15.01 -0.70
CA ALA A 478 9.35 -13.58 -0.96
C ALA A 478 8.48 -12.86 0.09
N TYR A 479 7.33 -13.43 0.43
CA TYR A 479 6.43 -12.86 1.44
C TYR A 479 7.02 -12.91 2.85
N ALA A 480 7.69 -13.99 3.21
CA ALA A 480 8.33 -14.12 4.50
C ALA A 480 9.44 -13.08 4.67
N SER A 481 10.26 -12.88 3.66
CA SER A 481 11.29 -11.84 3.64
C SER A 481 10.68 -10.44 3.69
N LEU A 482 9.66 -10.19 2.88
CA LEU A 482 8.97 -8.89 2.82
C LEU A 482 8.35 -8.53 4.17
N LYS A 483 7.64 -9.46 4.80
CA LYS A 483 7.05 -9.24 6.13
C LYS A 483 8.11 -8.88 7.18
N TYR A 484 9.26 -9.53 7.13
CA TYR A 484 10.36 -9.22 8.03
C TYR A 484 10.94 -7.83 7.76
N CYS A 485 11.23 -7.51 6.50
CA CYS A 485 11.83 -6.24 6.11
C CYS A 485 10.91 -5.04 6.31
N LEU A 486 9.60 -5.22 6.09
CA LEU A 486 8.57 -4.19 6.24
C LEU A 486 7.56 -4.59 7.32
N SER A 487 8.02 -4.85 8.53
CA SER A 487 7.22 -5.39 9.63
C SER A 487 6.18 -4.42 10.19
N LYS A 488 6.34 -3.13 9.98
CA LYS A 488 5.46 -2.08 10.53
C LYS A 488 4.37 -1.62 9.55
N CYS A 489 4.37 -2.11 8.33
CA CYS A 489 3.33 -1.79 7.37
C CYS A 489 2.22 -2.83 7.35
N THR A 490 1.10 -2.49 6.71
CA THR A 490 0.00 -3.38 6.42
C THR A 490 -0.06 -3.71 4.94
N TYR A 491 -0.74 -4.79 4.59
CA TYR A 491 -0.74 -5.35 3.23
C TYR A 491 -2.15 -5.54 2.70
N THR A 492 -2.36 -5.20 1.44
CA THR A 492 -3.49 -5.66 0.63
C THR A 492 -2.92 -6.54 -0.48
N ILE A 493 -3.20 -7.83 -0.41
CA ILE A 493 -2.63 -8.84 -1.31
C ILE A 493 -3.75 -9.40 -2.17
N MET A 494 -3.63 -9.30 -3.47
CA MET A 494 -4.65 -9.72 -4.43
C MET A 494 -4.07 -10.65 -5.47
N GLY A 495 -4.81 -11.69 -5.81
CA GLY A 495 -4.37 -12.63 -6.82
C GLY A 495 -5.41 -13.71 -7.10
N ASP A 496 -5.04 -14.60 -7.99
CA ASP A 496 -5.82 -15.78 -8.36
C ASP A 496 -4.91 -17.00 -8.40
N VAL A 497 -4.99 -17.85 -7.38
CA VAL A 497 -4.16 -19.05 -7.30
C VAL A 497 -4.47 -20.08 -8.41
N ALA A 498 -5.66 -20.01 -9.01
CA ALA A 498 -6.00 -20.84 -10.18
C ALA A 498 -5.26 -20.42 -11.45
N GLN A 499 -4.73 -19.19 -11.51
CA GLN A 499 -3.95 -18.66 -12.62
C GLN A 499 -2.44 -18.78 -12.42
N ASN A 500 -1.98 -19.56 -11.45
CA ASN A 500 -0.55 -19.77 -11.28
C ASN A 500 0.02 -20.55 -12.47
N ILE A 501 0.76 -19.85 -13.32
CA ILE A 501 1.36 -20.39 -14.54
C ILE A 501 2.58 -21.27 -14.23
N SER A 502 3.18 -21.05 -13.07
CA SER A 502 4.41 -21.74 -12.65
C SER A 502 4.15 -22.52 -11.37
N ASP A 503 3.61 -23.73 -11.50
CA ASP A 503 3.26 -24.63 -10.40
C ASP A 503 4.34 -24.78 -9.31
N ARG A 504 5.60 -24.47 -9.65
CA ARG A 504 6.75 -24.64 -8.75
C ARG A 504 7.26 -23.34 -8.12
N TYR A 505 6.86 -22.15 -8.64
CA TYR A 505 7.52 -20.89 -8.27
C TYR A 505 6.60 -19.89 -7.56
N GLY A 506 5.31 -20.09 -7.65
CA GLY A 506 4.30 -19.23 -7.05
C GLY A 506 3.40 -19.98 -6.07
N LEU A 507 2.22 -19.41 -5.83
CA LEU A 507 1.23 -19.96 -4.91
C LEU A 507 0.18 -20.78 -5.65
N ASN A 508 -0.06 -21.99 -5.17
CA ASN A 508 -1.14 -22.86 -5.65
C ASN A 508 -2.40 -22.79 -4.79
N ASP A 509 -2.25 -22.34 -3.55
CA ASP A 509 -3.32 -22.06 -2.61
C ASP A 509 -2.91 -20.92 -1.66
N TRP A 510 -3.86 -20.46 -0.86
CA TRP A 510 -3.64 -19.35 0.08
C TRP A 510 -3.28 -19.78 1.50
N MET A 511 -3.21 -21.07 1.82
CA MET A 511 -3.11 -21.56 3.20
C MET A 511 -1.87 -21.03 3.93
N GLU A 512 -0.70 -21.17 3.35
CA GLU A 512 0.56 -20.72 3.97
C GLU A 512 0.61 -19.20 4.07
N LEU A 513 0.17 -18.50 3.02
CA LEU A 513 0.17 -17.03 3.00
C LEU A 513 -0.81 -16.47 4.04
N ARG A 514 -1.97 -17.07 4.21
CA ARG A 514 -2.93 -16.68 5.25
C ARG A 514 -2.34 -16.80 6.65
N LYS A 515 -1.65 -17.90 6.94
CA LYS A 515 -0.98 -18.11 8.23
C LYS A 515 0.10 -17.06 8.48
N LEU A 516 0.86 -16.70 7.45
CA LEU A 516 1.93 -15.73 7.54
C LEU A 516 1.41 -14.29 7.67
N MET A 517 0.48 -13.91 6.81
CA MET A 517 0.10 -12.50 6.61
C MET A 517 -1.18 -12.09 7.33
N LEU A 518 -2.01 -13.04 7.77
CA LEU A 518 -3.27 -12.76 8.46
C LEU A 518 -3.30 -13.31 9.90
N PRO A 519 -2.33 -12.95 10.75
CA PRO A 519 -2.30 -13.45 12.14
C PRO A 519 -3.30 -12.74 13.07
N GLY A 520 -3.77 -11.54 12.70
CA GLY A 520 -4.61 -10.71 13.53
C GLY A 520 -6.09 -11.05 13.46
N GLU A 521 -6.83 -10.77 14.52
CA GLU A 521 -8.28 -11.02 14.62
C GLU A 521 -9.07 -10.28 13.54
N PHE A 522 -8.66 -9.07 13.18
CA PHE A 522 -9.34 -8.22 12.20
C PHE A 522 -8.73 -8.30 10.80
N ASP A 523 -7.73 -9.13 10.60
CA ASP A 523 -7.20 -9.39 9.26
C ASP A 523 -8.25 -10.14 8.44
N TYR A 524 -8.29 -9.88 7.14
CA TYR A 524 -9.40 -10.29 6.29
C TYR A 524 -8.94 -11.14 5.12
N PHE A 525 -9.66 -12.23 4.88
CA PHE A 525 -9.57 -12.99 3.65
C PHE A 525 -10.90 -12.89 2.90
N GLY A 526 -10.86 -12.38 1.68
CA GLY A 526 -12.03 -12.18 0.84
C GLY A 526 -11.97 -12.90 -0.48
N ILE A 527 -13.13 -13.10 -1.09
CA ILE A 527 -13.27 -13.72 -2.41
C ILE A 527 -14.13 -12.80 -3.27
N LEU A 528 -13.61 -12.43 -4.44
CA LEU A 528 -14.34 -11.76 -5.49
C LEU A 528 -14.80 -12.79 -6.51
N GLN A 529 -16.10 -13.11 -6.51
CA GLN A 529 -16.69 -14.14 -7.39
C GLN A 529 -17.35 -13.55 -8.62
N LYS A 530 -17.95 -12.37 -8.48
CA LYS A 530 -18.69 -11.74 -9.57
C LYS A 530 -17.73 -11.13 -10.58
N SER A 531 -17.94 -11.48 -11.85
CA SER A 531 -17.22 -10.87 -12.95
C SER A 531 -17.90 -9.58 -13.38
N TYR A 532 -17.13 -8.52 -13.66
CA TYR A 532 -17.62 -7.37 -14.44
C TYR A 532 -18.08 -7.77 -15.84
N ARG A 533 -17.79 -8.98 -16.28
CA ARG A 533 -17.69 -9.40 -17.68
C ARG A 533 -18.51 -10.66 -17.93
N ASN A 534 -19.79 -10.67 -17.48
CA ASN A 534 -20.70 -11.81 -17.62
C ASN A 534 -21.31 -11.94 -19.03
N THR A 535 -20.98 -11.05 -19.97
CA THR A 535 -21.41 -11.15 -21.36
C THR A 535 -20.30 -11.69 -22.26
N ALA A 536 -20.66 -12.41 -23.30
CA ALA A 536 -19.70 -12.96 -24.28
C ALA A 536 -18.79 -11.85 -24.88
N GLU A 537 -19.36 -10.66 -25.15
CA GLU A 537 -18.61 -9.51 -25.68
C GLU A 537 -17.55 -9.00 -24.70
N ILE A 538 -17.86 -9.01 -23.40
CA ILE A 538 -16.93 -8.56 -22.36
C ILE A 538 -15.86 -9.62 -22.11
N SER A 539 -16.23 -10.88 -22.20
CA SER A 539 -15.28 -11.99 -22.15
C SER A 539 -14.32 -11.94 -23.32
N GLU A 540 -14.81 -11.58 -24.52
CA GLU A 540 -14.00 -11.41 -25.72
C GLU A 540 -13.05 -10.22 -25.62
N PHE A 541 -13.53 -9.08 -25.12
CA PHE A 541 -12.70 -7.91 -24.82
C PHE A 541 -11.64 -8.20 -23.74
N ALA A 542 -12.01 -8.92 -22.71
CA ALA A 542 -11.08 -9.37 -21.68
C ALA A 542 -10.02 -10.32 -22.23
N THR A 543 -10.45 -11.24 -23.08
CA THR A 543 -9.57 -12.18 -23.77
C THR A 543 -8.59 -11.39 -24.64
N ASP A 544 -9.04 -10.39 -25.36
CA ASP A 544 -8.21 -9.53 -26.19
C ASP A 544 -7.15 -8.76 -25.39
N ILE A 545 -7.53 -8.16 -24.26
CA ILE A 545 -6.58 -7.49 -23.34
C ILE A 545 -5.59 -8.48 -22.75
N LEU A 546 -6.06 -9.64 -22.34
CA LEU A 546 -5.22 -10.70 -21.78
C LEU A 546 -4.25 -11.29 -22.82
N TYR A 547 -4.70 -11.47 -24.06
CA TYR A 547 -3.85 -11.93 -25.16
C TYR A 547 -2.78 -10.92 -25.53
N HIS A 548 -3.12 -9.63 -25.64
CA HIS A 548 -2.16 -8.58 -25.91
C HIS A 548 -1.28 -8.25 -24.69
N GLY A 549 -1.71 -8.62 -23.50
CA GLY A 549 -0.95 -8.48 -22.25
C GLY A 549 -0.01 -9.65 -21.93
N SER A 550 0.13 -10.65 -22.80
CA SER A 550 0.99 -11.84 -22.60
C SER A 550 0.58 -12.77 -21.45
N PHE A 551 -0.71 -12.78 -21.07
CA PHE A 551 -1.24 -13.72 -20.08
C PHE A 551 -1.93 -14.90 -20.76
N PRO A 552 -1.66 -16.16 -20.38
CA PRO A 552 -2.42 -17.30 -20.90
C PRO A 552 -3.86 -17.26 -20.39
N VAL A 553 -4.79 -17.47 -21.30
CA VAL A 553 -6.23 -17.57 -21.02
C VAL A 553 -6.56 -19.05 -20.79
N TYR A 554 -7.12 -19.38 -19.63
CA TYR A 554 -7.67 -20.69 -19.32
C TYR A 554 -9.19 -20.64 -19.27
#